data_59831dfcc9372ebe732491264d6c4e70
#
_entry.id   59831dfcc9372ebe732491264d6c4e70
#
_cell.length_a   1.000
_cell.length_b   1.000
_cell.length_c   1.000
_cell.angle_alpha   90.00
_cell.angle_beta   90.00
_cell.angle_gamma   90.00
#
_symmetry.space_group_name_H-M   'P 1'
#
loop_
_entity.id
_entity.type
_entity.pdbx_description
1 polymer ?
#
loop_
_entity_poly.entity_id
_entity_poly.type
_entity_poly.pdbx_seq_one_letter_code
_entity_poly.pdbx_strand_id
1 'polypeptide(L)'
;MEIIQNEIDMSQMNLPWVESPFFSDIIKTKNLPEEDKKLASEYYENGFIVLSNIFTNELIDQIKSEMNDKGFNENFPIQTFRNNIRIQDLWQYSDSVKELACHPKIMDTLKMLYEREPVPFQTLNFKVGTQQKAHSDTLHFSSLPARYMCGVWVALEDITEDNGPLFYYPGSHRNPEYNFSDFKNTTEDTSYENYPEYETFMEDLMEKSSYKKKKFLAKKGDALIWSSNIIHGGSPVEDPQSTRYSQVTHYYFENCIYYTPMLSNMVTKELFIRRNLVDIKTGQIAEQNFNGNNAQLVRTRGSLYAINNHIKLPKILRFLASKL
;
A
#
# COMPACT_ATOMS: atom_id res chain seq x y z
N MET A 1 26.33 1.27 -41.34
CA MET A 1 25.36 1.76 -40.33
C MET A 1 25.56 0.88 -39.11
N GLU A 2 26.43 1.33 -38.21
CA GLU A 2 26.64 0.63 -36.94
C GLU A 2 25.35 0.74 -36.13
N ILE A 3 24.76 -0.40 -35.82
CA ILE A 3 23.67 -0.47 -34.82
C ILE A 3 24.36 -0.26 -33.48
N ILE A 4 24.28 0.96 -32.93
CA ILE A 4 24.65 1.23 -31.58
C ILE A 4 23.63 0.43 -30.74
N GLN A 5 24.03 -0.74 -30.24
CA GLN A 5 23.33 -1.43 -29.18
C GLN A 5 23.47 -0.57 -27.94
N ASN A 6 22.55 0.37 -27.72
CA ASN A 6 22.38 0.98 -26.42
C ASN A 6 21.88 -0.13 -25.48
N GLU A 7 22.78 -0.72 -24.70
CA GLU A 7 22.39 -1.56 -23.59
C GLU A 7 21.51 -0.72 -22.66
N ILE A 8 20.29 -1.18 -22.46
CA ILE A 8 19.37 -0.55 -21.51
C ILE A 8 20.00 -0.72 -20.13
N ASP A 9 20.34 0.38 -19.48
CA ASP A 9 20.75 0.35 -18.08
C ASP A 9 19.55 -0.06 -17.21
N MET A 10 19.48 -1.33 -16.89
CA MET A 10 18.39 -1.94 -16.12
C MET A 10 18.27 -1.36 -14.71
N SER A 11 19.33 -0.72 -14.18
CA SER A 11 19.29 -0.06 -12.88
C SER A 11 18.54 1.29 -12.91
N GLN A 12 18.31 1.85 -14.10
CA GLN A 12 17.63 3.13 -14.27
C GLN A 12 16.12 3.00 -14.51
N MET A 13 15.55 1.81 -14.39
CA MET A 13 14.12 1.64 -14.49
C MET A 13 13.41 2.30 -13.29
N ASN A 14 12.35 3.06 -13.59
CA ASN A 14 11.48 3.65 -12.56
C ASN A 14 10.46 2.60 -12.04
N LEU A 15 10.96 1.47 -11.55
CA LEU A 15 10.23 0.41 -10.86
C LEU A 15 11.06 -0.07 -9.67
N PRO A 16 10.45 -0.53 -8.59
CA PRO A 16 11.18 -1.25 -7.56
C PRO A 16 11.92 -2.44 -8.18
N TRP A 17 13.19 -2.59 -7.85
CA TRP A 17 14.02 -3.65 -8.45
C TRP A 17 13.47 -5.05 -8.18
N VAL A 18 12.79 -5.24 -7.04
CA VAL A 18 12.10 -6.49 -6.65
C VAL A 18 10.80 -6.75 -7.43
N GLU A 19 10.34 -5.79 -8.23
CA GLU A 19 9.20 -5.97 -9.16
C GLU A 19 9.62 -5.82 -10.63
N SER A 20 10.93 -5.70 -10.88
CA SER A 20 11.47 -5.56 -12.22
C SER A 20 11.40 -6.86 -13.01
N PRO A 21 11.04 -6.84 -14.30
CA PRO A 21 11.14 -8.01 -15.15
C PRO A 21 12.58 -8.52 -15.32
N PHE A 22 13.59 -7.70 -14.97
CA PHE A 22 15.01 -8.04 -15.02
C PHE A 22 15.57 -8.45 -13.65
N PHE A 23 14.69 -8.75 -12.68
CA PHE A 23 15.10 -9.10 -11.31
C PHE A 23 16.21 -10.15 -11.26
N SER A 24 16.11 -11.21 -12.08
CA SER A 24 17.08 -12.32 -12.08
C SER A 24 18.51 -11.90 -12.47
N ASP A 25 18.68 -10.81 -13.20
CA ASP A 25 19.99 -10.27 -13.54
C ASP A 25 20.41 -9.19 -12.54
N ILE A 26 19.48 -8.36 -12.10
CA ILE A 26 19.75 -7.32 -11.10
C ILE A 26 20.25 -7.93 -9.79
N ILE A 27 19.62 -8.98 -9.28
CA ILE A 27 19.99 -9.60 -7.99
C ILE A 27 21.42 -10.15 -7.99
N LYS A 28 21.93 -10.63 -9.14
CA LYS A 28 23.29 -11.14 -9.28
C LYS A 28 24.34 -10.05 -9.10
N THR A 29 24.01 -8.81 -9.46
CA THR A 29 24.89 -7.64 -9.36
C THR A 29 24.79 -6.95 -7.99
N LYS A 30 23.76 -7.25 -7.20
CA LYS A 30 23.53 -6.65 -5.88
C LYS A 30 24.52 -7.19 -4.85
N ASN A 31 25.21 -6.28 -4.17
CA ASN A 31 26.04 -6.62 -3.02
C ASN A 31 25.18 -6.67 -1.74
N LEU A 32 24.35 -7.70 -1.61
CA LEU A 32 23.46 -7.94 -0.48
C LEU A 32 23.86 -9.23 0.25
N PRO A 33 23.63 -9.31 1.57
CA PRO A 33 23.69 -10.57 2.32
C PRO A 33 22.79 -11.63 1.68
N GLU A 34 23.16 -12.90 1.81
CA GLU A 34 22.37 -13.99 1.22
C GLU A 34 20.95 -14.09 1.81
N GLU A 35 20.76 -13.72 3.07
CA GLU A 35 19.46 -13.64 3.70
C GLU A 35 18.57 -12.59 3.01
N ASP A 36 19.10 -11.39 2.73
CA ASP A 36 18.39 -10.32 2.04
C ASP A 36 18.07 -10.69 0.59
N LYS A 37 19.01 -11.36 -0.11
CA LYS A 37 18.75 -11.91 -1.45
C LYS A 37 17.62 -12.93 -1.45
N LYS A 38 17.57 -13.78 -0.42
CA LYS A 38 16.49 -14.75 -0.26
C LYS A 38 15.15 -14.03 -0.05
N LEU A 39 15.07 -13.07 0.87
CA LEU A 39 13.87 -12.27 1.10
C LEU A 39 13.41 -11.55 -0.19
N ALA A 40 14.33 -10.93 -0.91
CA ALA A 40 14.03 -10.26 -2.17
C ALA A 40 13.52 -11.22 -3.24
N SER A 41 14.09 -12.43 -3.32
CA SER A 41 13.63 -13.48 -4.25
C SER A 41 12.23 -13.97 -3.90
N GLU A 42 11.95 -14.21 -2.63
CA GLU A 42 10.61 -14.57 -2.16
C GLU A 42 9.58 -13.49 -2.45
N TYR A 43 9.96 -12.21 -2.25
CA TYR A 43 9.10 -11.08 -2.58
C TYR A 43 8.82 -10.99 -4.08
N TYR A 44 9.86 -11.10 -4.91
CA TYR A 44 9.73 -11.11 -6.37
C TYR A 44 8.83 -12.24 -6.88
N GLU A 45 8.97 -13.44 -6.33
CA GLU A 45 8.20 -14.60 -6.78
C GLU A 45 6.75 -14.55 -6.33
N ASN A 46 6.53 -14.22 -5.06
CA ASN A 46 5.23 -14.35 -4.42
C ASN A 46 4.44 -13.05 -4.31
N GLY A 47 5.11 -11.87 -4.34
CA GLY A 47 4.53 -10.56 -4.07
C GLY A 47 4.39 -10.26 -2.57
N PHE A 48 4.98 -11.10 -1.70
CA PHE A 48 5.01 -10.90 -0.26
C PHE A 48 6.16 -11.66 0.39
N ILE A 49 6.50 -11.24 1.61
CA ILE A 49 7.38 -11.97 2.55
C ILE A 49 6.79 -11.94 3.95
N VAL A 50 7.23 -12.89 4.78
CA VAL A 50 6.87 -12.97 6.19
C VAL A 50 8.12 -12.77 7.03
N LEU A 51 8.05 -11.85 8.00
CA LEU A 51 9.05 -11.68 9.05
C LEU A 51 8.45 -12.21 10.34
N SER A 52 9.06 -13.26 10.92
CA SER A 52 8.50 -13.91 12.09
C SER A 52 9.08 -13.35 13.38
N ASN A 53 8.19 -13.12 14.37
CA ASN A 53 8.56 -12.79 15.75
C ASN A 53 9.52 -11.57 15.87
N ILE A 54 9.22 -10.50 15.14
CA ILE A 54 10.09 -9.30 15.13
C ILE A 54 9.72 -8.25 16.18
N PHE A 55 8.58 -8.42 16.87
CA PHE A 55 8.09 -7.49 17.88
C PHE A 55 8.09 -8.14 19.26
N THR A 56 8.31 -7.32 20.30
CA THR A 56 8.21 -7.79 21.69
C THR A 56 6.74 -7.98 22.09
N ASN A 57 6.50 -8.91 23.02
CA ASN A 57 5.16 -9.11 23.56
C ASN A 57 4.62 -7.86 24.25
N GLU A 58 5.49 -7.13 24.94
CA GLU A 58 5.15 -5.91 25.66
C GLU A 58 4.57 -4.85 24.73
N LEU A 59 5.23 -4.61 23.57
CA LEU A 59 4.74 -3.67 22.57
C LEU A 59 3.37 -4.11 22.03
N ILE A 60 3.21 -5.38 21.68
CA ILE A 60 1.96 -5.91 21.13
C ILE A 60 0.82 -5.80 22.16
N ASP A 61 1.07 -6.16 23.42
CA ASP A 61 0.06 -6.13 24.47
C ASP A 61 -0.33 -4.68 24.83
N GLN A 62 0.62 -3.74 24.78
CA GLN A 62 0.34 -2.31 24.90
C GLN A 62 -0.55 -1.80 23.76
N ILE A 63 -0.27 -2.15 22.51
CA ILE A 63 -1.10 -1.77 21.37
C ILE A 63 -2.53 -2.28 21.55
N LYS A 64 -2.70 -3.55 21.94
CA LYS A 64 -4.04 -4.14 22.20
C LYS A 64 -4.79 -3.40 23.30
N SER A 65 -4.12 -3.03 24.40
CA SER A 65 -4.71 -2.22 25.46
C SER A 65 -5.16 -0.86 24.92
N GLU A 66 -4.28 -0.14 24.22
CA GLU A 66 -4.59 1.18 23.66
C GLU A 66 -5.68 1.14 22.59
N MET A 67 -5.76 0.07 21.79
CA MET A 67 -6.87 -0.15 20.87
C MET A 67 -8.21 -0.22 21.60
N ASN A 68 -8.29 -0.91 22.76
CA ASN A 68 -9.52 -1.02 23.52
C ASN A 68 -9.85 0.28 24.26
N ASP A 69 -8.85 0.91 24.85
CA ASP A 69 -9.04 2.10 25.72
C ASP A 69 -9.35 3.36 24.91
N LYS A 70 -8.74 3.50 23.73
CA LYS A 70 -8.84 4.68 22.87
C LYS A 70 -9.66 4.41 21.61
N GLY A 71 -9.32 3.35 20.89
CA GLY A 71 -9.83 3.10 19.55
C GLY A 71 -11.25 2.58 19.50
N PHE A 72 -11.63 1.68 20.39
CA PHE A 72 -12.98 1.11 20.50
C PHE A 72 -13.81 1.70 21.62
N ASN A 73 -13.38 2.84 22.17
CA ASN A 73 -14.10 3.58 23.18
C ASN A 73 -14.95 4.67 22.50
N GLU A 74 -16.27 4.59 22.65
CA GLU A 74 -17.23 5.53 22.07
C GLU A 74 -17.04 6.98 22.51
N ASN A 75 -16.38 7.21 23.63
CA ASN A 75 -16.06 8.54 24.14
C ASN A 75 -14.79 9.13 23.54
N PHE A 76 -14.07 8.40 22.71
CA PHE A 76 -12.83 8.88 22.09
C PHE A 76 -13.09 9.32 20.65
N PRO A 77 -12.65 10.51 20.22
CA PRO A 77 -12.98 11.06 18.90
C PRO A 77 -12.13 10.44 17.79
N ILE A 78 -12.20 9.11 17.64
CA ILE A 78 -11.53 8.38 16.56
C ILE A 78 -12.55 7.99 15.50
N GLN A 79 -12.17 8.16 14.25
CA GLN A 79 -12.96 7.71 13.13
C GLN A 79 -12.92 6.18 13.03
N THR A 80 -14.06 5.55 13.25
CA THR A 80 -14.27 4.13 13.02
C THR A 80 -15.02 3.92 11.70
N PHE A 81 -14.73 2.81 11.03
CA PHE A 81 -15.36 2.44 9.77
C PHE A 81 -15.96 1.04 9.88
N ARG A 82 -16.93 0.73 8.99
CA ARG A 82 -17.55 -0.61 8.88
C ARG A 82 -18.05 -1.12 10.24
N ASN A 83 -18.98 -0.42 10.85
CA ASN A 83 -19.61 -0.82 12.13
C ASN A 83 -18.59 -1.01 13.29
N ASN A 84 -17.65 -0.10 13.42
CA ASN A 84 -16.62 -0.11 14.48
C ASN A 84 -15.62 -1.29 14.43
N ILE A 85 -15.48 -1.94 13.27
CA ILE A 85 -14.51 -3.04 13.12
C ILE A 85 -13.08 -2.51 12.92
N ARG A 86 -12.94 -1.30 12.35
CA ARG A 86 -11.65 -0.73 11.94
C ARG A 86 -11.43 0.67 12.50
N ILE A 87 -10.32 0.87 13.16
CA ILE A 87 -9.83 2.19 13.57
C ILE A 87 -8.79 2.63 12.56
N GLN A 88 -8.96 3.83 12.02
CA GLN A 88 -7.98 4.44 11.11
C GLN A 88 -7.14 5.46 11.86
N ASP A 89 -5.82 5.42 11.60
CA ASP A 89 -4.83 6.37 12.08
C ASP A 89 -4.77 6.52 13.62
N LEU A 90 -4.90 5.38 14.33
CA LEU A 90 -4.72 5.34 15.79
C LEU A 90 -3.32 5.84 16.22
N TRP A 91 -2.33 5.81 15.32
CA TRP A 91 -0.98 6.33 15.57
C TRP A 91 -0.97 7.79 16.04
N GLN A 92 -2.00 8.59 15.74
CA GLN A 92 -2.11 9.98 16.19
C GLN A 92 -2.35 10.09 17.70
N TYR A 93 -2.75 9.00 18.33
CA TYR A 93 -3.14 8.94 19.76
C TYR A 93 -2.44 7.82 20.53
N SER A 94 -1.57 7.04 19.85
CA SER A 94 -0.89 5.89 20.40
C SER A 94 0.55 5.84 19.91
N ASP A 95 1.48 6.06 20.83
CA ASP A 95 2.92 5.97 20.53
C ASP A 95 3.33 4.53 20.20
N SER A 96 2.70 3.52 20.81
CA SER A 96 2.99 2.12 20.52
C SER A 96 2.54 1.70 19.12
N VAL A 97 1.41 2.21 18.62
CA VAL A 97 0.97 2.01 17.21
C VAL A 97 1.94 2.69 16.25
N LYS A 98 2.42 3.89 16.59
CA LYS A 98 3.44 4.60 15.82
C LYS A 98 4.77 3.86 15.84
N GLU A 99 5.20 3.35 16.98
CA GLU A 99 6.43 2.56 17.15
C GLU A 99 6.42 1.33 16.24
N LEU A 100 5.31 0.56 16.24
CA LEU A 100 5.15 -0.59 15.36
C LEU A 100 5.22 -0.18 13.88
N ALA A 101 4.53 0.89 13.50
CA ALA A 101 4.54 1.41 12.12
C ALA A 101 5.93 1.88 11.66
N CYS A 102 6.79 2.31 12.58
CA CYS A 102 8.14 2.80 12.32
C CYS A 102 9.24 1.83 12.78
N HIS A 103 8.89 0.57 13.04
CA HIS A 103 9.83 -0.39 13.61
C HIS A 103 11.07 -0.58 12.70
N PRO A 104 12.31 -0.48 13.24
CA PRO A 104 13.52 -0.48 12.43
C PRO A 104 13.63 -1.67 11.48
N LYS A 105 13.33 -2.89 11.94
CA LYS A 105 13.40 -4.10 11.07
C LYS A 105 12.44 -4.01 9.88
N ILE A 106 11.26 -3.41 10.04
CA ILE A 106 10.33 -3.17 8.92
C ILE A 106 10.90 -2.12 7.99
N MET A 107 11.31 -0.96 8.53
CA MET A 107 11.82 0.16 7.74
C MET A 107 13.06 -0.24 6.92
N ASP A 108 14.01 -0.95 7.54
CA ASP A 108 15.23 -1.42 6.89
C ASP A 108 14.93 -2.46 5.79
N THR A 109 14.00 -3.40 6.07
CA THR A 109 13.56 -4.38 5.06
C THR A 109 12.90 -3.70 3.87
N LEU A 110 12.01 -2.73 4.11
CA LEU A 110 11.36 -1.98 3.04
C LEU A 110 12.36 -1.15 2.24
N LYS A 111 13.32 -0.50 2.91
CA LYS A 111 14.40 0.24 2.26
C LYS A 111 15.26 -0.67 1.38
N MET A 112 15.57 -1.88 1.83
CA MET A 112 16.30 -2.87 1.03
C MET A 112 15.51 -3.30 -0.20
N LEU A 113 14.19 -3.61 -0.06
CA LEU A 113 13.34 -4.08 -1.16
C LEU A 113 13.08 -2.98 -2.21
N TYR A 114 12.93 -1.73 -1.82
CA TYR A 114 12.51 -0.64 -2.71
C TYR A 114 13.63 0.34 -3.08
N GLU A 115 14.77 0.26 -2.40
CA GLU A 115 15.92 1.19 -2.54
C GLU A 115 15.56 2.67 -2.38
N ARG A 116 14.52 2.95 -1.60
CA ARG A 116 14.06 4.28 -1.22
C ARG A 116 13.66 4.30 0.24
N GLU A 117 13.71 5.46 0.88
CA GLU A 117 13.21 5.60 2.25
C GLU A 117 11.71 5.35 2.28
N PRO A 118 11.21 4.44 3.14
CA PRO A 118 9.80 4.21 3.30
C PRO A 118 9.12 5.35 4.08
N VAL A 119 7.94 5.71 3.65
CA VAL A 119 7.08 6.76 4.21
C VAL A 119 5.80 6.10 4.73
N PRO A 120 5.74 5.67 6.00
CA PRO A 120 4.51 5.18 6.60
C PRO A 120 3.47 6.29 6.64
N PHE A 121 2.24 6.03 6.13
CA PHE A 121 1.27 7.12 5.96
C PHE A 121 -0.13 6.83 6.49
N GLN A 122 -0.43 5.58 6.81
CA GLN A 122 -1.74 5.19 7.33
C GLN A 122 -1.60 3.96 8.22
N THR A 123 -2.28 3.96 9.36
CA THR A 123 -2.47 2.75 10.16
C THR A 123 -3.94 2.36 10.19
N LEU A 124 -4.20 1.07 10.13
CA LEU A 124 -5.51 0.47 10.30
C LEU A 124 -5.41 -0.60 11.39
N ASN A 125 -6.15 -0.42 12.47
CA ASN A 125 -6.16 -1.35 13.59
C ASN A 125 -7.51 -2.08 13.63
N PHE A 126 -7.46 -3.41 13.78
CA PHE A 126 -8.63 -4.29 13.72
C PHE A 126 -8.71 -5.14 14.98
N LYS A 127 -9.92 -5.28 15.51
CA LYS A 127 -10.23 -6.20 16.62
C LYS A 127 -10.77 -7.54 16.15
N VAL A 128 -11.39 -7.56 14.96
CA VAL A 128 -12.00 -8.75 14.36
C VAL A 128 -11.66 -8.84 12.88
N GLY A 129 -11.86 -10.00 12.27
CA GLY A 129 -11.67 -10.21 10.83
C GLY A 129 -12.56 -9.29 9.98
N THR A 130 -11.98 -8.67 8.93
CA THR A 130 -12.70 -7.71 8.08
C THR A 130 -13.67 -8.37 7.12
N GLN A 131 -13.45 -9.64 6.79
CA GLN A 131 -14.19 -10.38 5.77
C GLN A 131 -14.26 -9.62 4.42
N GLN A 132 -13.23 -8.81 4.15
CA GLN A 132 -13.16 -8.03 2.92
C GLN A 132 -12.92 -8.95 1.73
N LYS A 133 -13.65 -8.72 0.65
CA LYS A 133 -13.50 -9.45 -0.60
C LYS A 133 -12.12 -9.26 -1.22
N ALA A 134 -11.80 -10.10 -2.22
CA ALA A 134 -10.55 -10.01 -2.96
C ALA A 134 -10.38 -8.62 -3.60
N HIS A 135 -9.23 -8.00 -3.38
CA HIS A 135 -8.89 -6.69 -3.91
C HIS A 135 -7.37 -6.50 -3.98
N SER A 136 -6.96 -5.48 -4.70
CA SER A 136 -5.59 -4.95 -4.72
C SER A 136 -5.61 -3.55 -4.09
N ASP A 137 -4.55 -3.20 -3.36
CA ASP A 137 -4.43 -1.87 -2.76
C ASP A 137 -4.19 -0.79 -3.81
N THR A 138 -3.74 -1.14 -5.00
CA THR A 138 -3.40 -0.19 -6.08
C THR A 138 -4.56 0.69 -6.50
N LEU A 139 -5.82 0.24 -6.33
CA LEU A 139 -6.99 1.09 -6.61
C LEU A 139 -7.10 2.27 -5.64
N HIS A 140 -6.69 2.06 -4.38
CA HIS A 140 -6.74 3.07 -3.32
C HIS A 140 -5.46 3.90 -3.24
N PHE A 141 -4.31 3.25 -3.49
CA PHE A 141 -2.98 3.78 -3.24
C PHE A 141 -2.05 3.46 -4.40
N SER A 142 -1.68 4.46 -5.17
CA SER A 142 -0.70 4.31 -6.23
C SER A 142 0.30 5.46 -6.24
N SER A 143 1.40 5.29 -6.96
CA SER A 143 2.49 6.25 -7.02
C SER A 143 2.98 6.50 -8.44
N LEU A 144 3.65 7.62 -8.66
CA LEU A 144 4.49 7.88 -9.81
C LEU A 144 5.93 8.12 -9.34
N PRO A 145 6.89 7.28 -9.76
CA PRO A 145 6.73 6.09 -10.61
C PRO A 145 5.88 4.99 -9.94
N ALA A 146 5.36 4.08 -10.76
CA ALA A 146 4.43 3.04 -10.32
C ALA A 146 5.08 2.04 -9.34
N ARG A 147 4.24 1.37 -8.54
CA ARG A 147 4.63 0.26 -7.65
C ARG A 147 5.42 0.64 -6.39
N TYR A 148 5.68 1.93 -6.13
CA TYR A 148 6.32 2.37 -4.88
C TYR A 148 5.28 2.57 -3.77
N MET A 149 4.57 1.48 -3.47
CA MET A 149 3.63 1.34 -2.34
C MET A 149 3.61 -0.11 -1.87
N CYS A 150 3.52 -0.32 -0.57
CA CYS A 150 3.33 -1.65 0.03
C CYS A 150 2.49 -1.57 1.30
N GLY A 151 1.97 -2.71 1.73
CA GLY A 151 1.33 -2.87 3.02
C GLY A 151 2.14 -3.78 3.93
N VAL A 152 2.03 -3.54 5.23
CA VAL A 152 2.56 -4.43 6.27
C VAL A 152 1.44 -4.73 7.25
N TRP A 153 1.08 -6.00 7.35
CA TRP A 153 0.08 -6.50 8.29
C TRP A 153 0.78 -7.26 9.42
N VAL A 154 0.47 -6.91 10.66
CA VAL A 154 1.06 -7.51 11.85
C VAL A 154 0.00 -8.20 12.68
N ALA A 155 0.24 -9.46 13.04
CA ALA A 155 -0.58 -10.22 13.96
C ALA A 155 -0.32 -9.75 15.41
N LEU A 156 -1.34 -9.23 16.08
CA LEU A 156 -1.26 -8.85 17.50
C LEU A 156 -1.72 -9.99 18.43
N GLU A 157 -2.10 -11.12 17.87
CA GLU A 157 -2.40 -12.40 18.52
C GLU A 157 -2.26 -13.54 17.51
N ASP A 158 -2.36 -14.79 17.97
CA ASP A 158 -2.33 -15.94 17.07
C ASP A 158 -3.56 -15.96 16.16
N ILE A 159 -3.33 -16.17 14.88
CA ILE A 159 -4.36 -16.22 13.85
C ILE A 159 -4.65 -17.68 13.51
N THR A 160 -5.92 -18.04 13.58
CA THR A 160 -6.43 -19.39 13.32
C THR A 160 -7.30 -19.43 12.07
N GLU A 161 -7.73 -20.63 11.68
CA GLU A 161 -8.68 -20.84 10.59
C GLU A 161 -10.03 -20.15 10.85
N ASP A 162 -10.44 -20.04 12.12
CA ASP A 162 -11.80 -19.68 12.54
C ASP A 162 -11.99 -18.18 12.82
N ASN A 163 -10.89 -17.44 13.08
CA ASN A 163 -10.97 -16.03 13.44
C ASN A 163 -10.86 -15.05 12.27
N GLY A 164 -11.06 -15.53 11.04
CA GLY A 164 -11.07 -14.70 9.83
C GLY A 164 -9.66 -14.30 9.38
N PRO A 165 -8.79 -15.26 9.09
CA PRO A 165 -7.41 -15.00 8.63
C PRO A 165 -7.38 -14.19 7.34
N LEU A 166 -6.30 -13.45 7.15
CA LEU A 166 -5.99 -12.85 5.86
C LEU A 166 -5.81 -13.96 4.82
N PHE A 167 -6.34 -13.77 3.61
CA PHE A 167 -5.99 -14.60 2.47
C PHE A 167 -5.33 -13.77 1.38
N TYR A 168 -4.54 -14.43 0.55
CA TYR A 168 -3.84 -13.83 -0.58
C TYR A 168 -3.60 -14.85 -1.70
N TYR A 169 -3.26 -14.34 -2.89
CA TYR A 169 -2.95 -15.15 -4.06
C TYR A 169 -1.48 -14.93 -4.45
N PRO A 170 -0.54 -15.81 -4.05
CA PRO A 170 0.87 -15.69 -4.38
C PRO A 170 1.11 -15.51 -5.87
N GLY A 171 1.95 -14.54 -6.24
CA GLY A 171 2.28 -14.22 -7.64
C GLY A 171 1.27 -13.31 -8.34
N SER A 172 0.09 -13.04 -7.76
CA SER A 172 -0.93 -12.21 -8.40
C SER A 172 -0.54 -10.74 -8.55
N HIS A 173 0.48 -10.27 -7.82
CA HIS A 173 1.05 -8.92 -7.98
C HIS A 173 1.59 -8.65 -9.38
N ARG A 174 1.86 -9.69 -10.18
CA ARG A 174 2.31 -9.58 -11.58
C ARG A 174 1.19 -9.26 -12.56
N ASN A 175 -0.07 -9.32 -12.14
CA ASN A 175 -1.18 -8.88 -12.97
C ASN A 175 -1.06 -7.38 -13.28
N PRO A 176 -1.69 -6.91 -14.34
CA PRO A 176 -1.92 -5.48 -14.53
C PRO A 176 -2.57 -4.84 -13.31
N GLU A 177 -2.32 -3.55 -13.09
CA GLU A 177 -3.07 -2.78 -12.10
C GLU A 177 -4.43 -2.44 -12.69
N TYR A 178 -5.49 -3.05 -12.17
CA TYR A 178 -6.86 -2.82 -12.64
C TYR A 178 -7.49 -1.62 -11.94
N ASN A 179 -8.20 -0.83 -12.71
CA ASN A 179 -8.98 0.32 -12.23
C ASN A 179 -10.37 0.33 -12.88
N PHE A 180 -11.23 1.26 -12.51
CA PHE A 180 -12.61 1.27 -13.02
C PHE A 180 -12.73 1.37 -14.55
N SER A 181 -11.76 1.99 -15.24
CA SER A 181 -11.79 2.07 -16.71
C SER A 181 -11.54 0.75 -17.42
N ASP A 182 -11.05 -0.29 -16.71
CA ASP A 182 -10.73 -1.58 -17.31
C ASP A 182 -11.95 -2.50 -17.42
N PHE A 183 -12.99 -2.25 -16.63
CA PHE A 183 -14.20 -3.09 -16.62
C PHE A 183 -15.51 -2.29 -16.72
N LYS A 184 -15.46 -0.98 -16.70
CA LYS A 184 -16.61 -0.09 -16.80
C LYS A 184 -16.40 0.99 -17.86
N ASN A 185 -17.33 1.15 -18.78
CA ASN A 185 -17.28 2.18 -19.82
C ASN A 185 -17.60 3.60 -19.30
N THR A 186 -17.23 3.92 -18.07
CA THR A 186 -17.50 5.22 -17.48
C THR A 186 -16.22 6.02 -17.29
N THR A 187 -16.09 7.11 -18.02
CA THR A 187 -15.05 8.11 -17.84
C THR A 187 -15.38 9.11 -16.72
N GLU A 188 -16.56 9.04 -16.12
CA GLU A 188 -17.09 10.12 -15.28
C GLU A 188 -17.36 9.70 -13.82
N ASP A 189 -17.42 8.41 -13.50
CA ASP A 189 -17.85 7.97 -12.18
C ASP A 189 -16.72 7.40 -11.34
N THR A 190 -16.03 8.31 -10.66
CA THR A 190 -14.93 8.03 -9.72
C THR A 190 -15.47 8.08 -8.29
N SER A 191 -16.33 7.12 -7.91
CA SER A 191 -16.90 7.09 -6.58
C SER A 191 -16.77 5.72 -5.90
N TYR A 192 -16.84 5.72 -4.57
CA TYR A 192 -16.91 4.50 -3.77
C TYR A 192 -18.15 3.65 -4.06
N GLU A 193 -19.16 4.18 -4.71
CA GLU A 193 -20.38 3.46 -5.12
C GLU A 193 -20.07 2.34 -6.12
N ASN A 194 -19.02 2.50 -6.91
CA ASN A 194 -18.57 1.50 -7.89
C ASN A 194 -17.62 0.43 -7.29
N TYR A 195 -17.26 0.55 -6.04
CA TYR A 195 -16.33 -0.37 -5.40
C TYR A 195 -16.81 -1.83 -5.35
N PRO A 196 -18.12 -2.12 -5.11
CA PRO A 196 -18.64 -3.50 -5.17
C PRO A 196 -18.48 -4.17 -6.54
N GLU A 197 -18.55 -3.40 -7.65
CA GLU A 197 -18.29 -3.93 -9.00
C GLU A 197 -16.82 -4.33 -9.18
N TYR A 198 -15.91 -3.51 -8.67
CA TYR A 198 -14.48 -3.84 -8.65
C TYR A 198 -14.21 -5.12 -7.84
N GLU A 199 -14.78 -5.24 -6.65
CA GLU A 199 -14.64 -6.47 -5.83
C GLU A 199 -15.16 -7.70 -6.58
N THR A 200 -16.30 -7.60 -7.27
CA THR A 200 -16.85 -8.70 -8.09
C THR A 200 -15.91 -9.04 -9.25
N PHE A 201 -15.39 -8.03 -9.95
CA PHE A 201 -14.41 -8.24 -11.02
C PHE A 201 -13.16 -8.96 -10.51
N MET A 202 -12.63 -8.57 -9.33
CA MET A 202 -11.44 -9.19 -8.76
C MET A 202 -11.70 -10.63 -8.30
N GLU A 203 -12.87 -10.93 -7.77
CA GLU A 203 -13.29 -12.31 -7.44
C GLU A 203 -13.36 -13.18 -8.69
N ASP A 204 -14.04 -12.72 -9.75
CA ASP A 204 -14.13 -13.39 -11.04
C ASP A 204 -12.75 -13.63 -11.69
N LEU A 205 -11.87 -12.62 -11.61
CA LEU A 205 -10.51 -12.73 -12.12
C LEU A 205 -9.75 -13.84 -11.41
N MET A 206 -9.84 -13.92 -10.09
CA MET A 206 -9.15 -14.94 -9.30
C MET A 206 -9.75 -16.33 -9.50
N GLU A 207 -11.08 -16.44 -9.60
CA GLU A 207 -11.74 -17.73 -9.86
C GLU A 207 -11.31 -18.32 -11.21
N LYS A 208 -11.20 -17.48 -12.24
CA LYS A 208 -10.80 -17.87 -13.60
C LYS A 208 -9.28 -18.01 -13.79
N SER A 209 -8.50 -17.58 -12.84
CA SER A 209 -7.02 -17.64 -12.89
C SER A 209 -6.47 -18.98 -12.42
N SER A 210 -5.16 -19.20 -12.63
CA SER A 210 -4.43 -20.34 -12.09
C SER A 210 -3.91 -20.12 -10.67
N TYR A 211 -4.03 -18.91 -10.11
CA TYR A 211 -3.54 -18.60 -8.79
C TYR A 211 -4.26 -19.38 -7.70
N LYS A 212 -3.52 -19.80 -6.67
CA LYS A 212 -4.08 -20.57 -5.55
C LYS A 212 -4.21 -19.67 -4.33
N LYS A 213 -5.43 -19.59 -3.82
CA LYS A 213 -5.73 -18.90 -2.56
C LYS A 213 -4.99 -19.55 -1.40
N LYS A 214 -4.29 -18.74 -0.60
CA LYS A 214 -3.64 -19.16 0.65
C LYS A 214 -4.15 -18.31 1.81
N LYS A 215 -4.27 -18.91 2.99
CA LYS A 215 -4.57 -18.20 4.25
C LYS A 215 -3.28 -17.94 5.02
N PHE A 216 -3.22 -16.84 5.72
CA PHE A 216 -2.10 -16.49 6.59
C PHE A 216 -2.44 -16.81 8.05
N LEU A 217 -2.01 -17.96 8.51
CA LEU A 217 -2.17 -18.41 9.90
C LEU A 217 -0.94 -17.95 10.70
N ALA A 218 -0.93 -16.66 11.03
CA ALA A 218 0.19 -16.01 11.67
C ALA A 218 0.27 -16.32 13.15
N LYS A 219 1.48 -16.31 13.71
CA LYS A 219 1.71 -16.23 15.14
C LYS A 219 1.72 -14.76 15.60
N LYS A 220 1.40 -14.54 16.88
CA LYS A 220 1.55 -13.22 17.52
C LYS A 220 2.96 -12.67 17.24
N GLY A 221 3.06 -11.47 16.67
CA GLY A 221 4.33 -10.83 16.33
C GLY A 221 4.85 -11.11 14.91
N ASP A 222 4.18 -11.95 14.13
CA ASP A 222 4.52 -12.12 12.72
C ASP A 222 4.04 -10.92 11.90
N ALA A 223 4.85 -10.52 10.93
CA ALA A 223 4.54 -9.46 9.97
C ALA A 223 4.53 -9.99 8.54
N LEU A 224 3.47 -9.73 7.81
CA LEU A 224 3.37 -9.97 6.37
C LEU A 224 3.57 -8.64 5.65
N ILE A 225 4.62 -8.55 4.83
CA ILE A 225 4.89 -7.41 3.92
C ILE A 225 4.42 -7.80 2.53
N TRP A 226 3.55 -7.00 1.91
CA TRP A 226 3.01 -7.31 0.58
C TRP A 226 3.12 -6.16 -0.41
N SER A 227 3.33 -6.51 -1.69
CA SER A 227 3.26 -5.59 -2.83
C SER A 227 1.87 -4.99 -2.97
N SER A 228 1.79 -3.71 -3.30
CA SER A 228 0.53 -3.00 -3.50
C SER A 228 -0.47 -3.73 -4.43
N ASN A 229 0.04 -4.47 -5.40
CA ASN A 229 -0.78 -5.14 -6.40
C ASN A 229 -1.10 -6.60 -6.11
N ILE A 230 -0.64 -7.17 -4.99
CA ILE A 230 -1.07 -8.53 -4.64
C ILE A 230 -2.57 -8.56 -4.33
N ILE A 231 -3.26 -9.54 -4.86
CA ILE A 231 -4.67 -9.71 -4.59
C ILE A 231 -4.82 -10.45 -3.26
N HIS A 232 -5.53 -9.80 -2.33
CA HIS A 232 -5.71 -10.28 -0.97
C HIS A 232 -7.09 -9.91 -0.43
N GLY A 233 -7.43 -10.42 0.76
CA GLY A 233 -8.69 -10.11 1.44
C GLY A 233 -8.78 -10.78 2.81
N GLY A 234 -9.95 -10.71 3.44
CA GLY A 234 -10.24 -11.33 4.73
C GLY A 234 -11.13 -12.56 4.56
N SER A 235 -10.73 -13.69 5.13
CA SER A 235 -11.58 -14.89 5.19
C SER A 235 -12.80 -14.66 6.07
N PRO A 236 -13.87 -15.46 5.92
CA PRO A 236 -14.97 -15.46 6.87
C PRO A 236 -14.49 -15.68 8.31
N VAL A 237 -15.22 -15.09 9.25
CA VAL A 237 -15.07 -15.35 10.69
C VAL A 237 -16.05 -16.49 11.03
N GLU A 238 -15.52 -17.67 11.29
CA GLU A 238 -16.33 -18.87 11.58
C GLU A 238 -16.76 -18.88 13.06
N ASP A 239 -15.90 -18.38 13.97
CA ASP A 239 -16.27 -18.19 15.38
C ASP A 239 -16.55 -16.71 15.67
N PRO A 240 -17.83 -16.31 15.78
CA PRO A 240 -18.21 -14.91 16.05
C PRO A 240 -17.75 -14.36 17.40
N GLN A 241 -17.32 -15.23 18.33
CA GLN A 241 -16.79 -14.82 19.64
C GLN A 241 -15.28 -14.58 19.60
N SER A 242 -14.62 -14.99 18.53
CA SER A 242 -13.17 -14.83 18.38
C SER A 242 -12.78 -13.39 18.07
N THR A 243 -11.58 -13.02 18.52
CA THR A 243 -10.91 -11.79 18.08
C THR A 243 -9.89 -12.10 17.00
N ARG A 244 -9.50 -11.06 16.28
CA ARG A 244 -8.37 -11.08 15.33
C ARG A 244 -7.64 -9.73 15.38
N TYR A 245 -7.02 -9.47 16.53
CA TYR A 245 -6.27 -8.23 16.69
C TYR A 245 -5.11 -8.16 15.70
N SER A 246 -5.07 -7.08 14.95
CA SER A 246 -4.03 -6.84 13.95
C SER A 246 -3.86 -5.35 13.66
N GLN A 247 -2.68 -4.99 13.15
CA GLN A 247 -2.40 -3.66 12.61
C GLN A 247 -1.94 -3.79 11.17
N VAL A 248 -2.50 -2.99 10.27
CA VAL A 248 -1.94 -2.71 8.94
C VAL A 248 -1.29 -1.36 8.97
N THR A 249 -0.10 -1.26 8.39
CA THR A 249 0.51 0.02 8.05
C THR A 249 0.78 0.06 6.55
N HIS A 250 0.37 1.15 5.89
CA HIS A 250 0.66 1.37 4.48
C HIS A 250 1.85 2.32 4.34
N TYR A 251 2.72 2.01 3.38
CA TYR A 251 3.94 2.76 3.10
C TYR A 251 3.98 3.17 1.64
N TYR A 252 4.29 4.44 1.41
CA TYR A 252 4.86 4.92 0.17
C TYR A 252 6.38 4.99 0.30
N PHE A 253 7.03 5.50 -0.72
CA PHE A 253 8.48 5.66 -0.74
C PHE A 253 8.84 7.06 -1.26
N GLU A 254 9.94 7.62 -0.77
CA GLU A 254 10.44 8.93 -1.23
C GLU A 254 10.65 9.00 -2.75
N ASN A 255 10.75 10.21 -3.28
CA ASN A 255 10.90 10.48 -4.71
C ASN A 255 9.73 9.93 -5.56
N CYS A 256 8.53 10.03 -5.02
CA CYS A 256 7.28 9.67 -5.70
C CYS A 256 6.23 10.77 -5.55
N ILE A 257 5.27 10.74 -6.47
CA ILE A 257 3.99 11.44 -6.35
C ILE A 257 2.95 10.41 -5.94
N TYR A 258 2.15 10.69 -4.92
CA TYR A 258 1.16 9.75 -4.37
C TYR A 258 -0.24 10.15 -4.80
N TYR A 259 -0.99 9.20 -5.34
CA TYR A 259 -2.34 9.46 -5.83
C TYR A 259 -3.30 8.30 -5.57
N THR A 260 -4.60 8.56 -5.71
CA THR A 260 -5.67 7.56 -5.56
C THR A 260 -6.29 7.28 -6.93
N PRO A 261 -6.02 6.15 -7.58
CA PRO A 261 -6.59 5.78 -8.87
C PRO A 261 -8.11 5.81 -8.89
N MET A 262 -8.76 5.29 -7.85
CA MET A 262 -10.21 5.27 -7.72
C MET A 262 -10.88 6.65 -7.84
N LEU A 263 -10.18 7.72 -7.44
CA LEU A 263 -10.63 9.12 -7.52
C LEU A 263 -9.99 9.87 -8.68
N SER A 264 -9.27 9.16 -9.55
CA SER A 264 -8.56 9.73 -10.69
C SER A 264 -9.23 9.34 -12.00
N ASN A 265 -9.14 10.20 -13.00
CA ASN A 265 -9.49 9.82 -14.36
C ASN A 265 -8.25 9.24 -15.05
N MET A 266 -8.17 7.90 -15.08
CA MET A 266 -7.01 7.21 -15.63
C MET A 266 -6.91 7.33 -17.16
N VAL A 267 -7.99 7.63 -17.85
CA VAL A 267 -8.03 7.84 -19.30
C VAL A 267 -7.43 9.20 -19.67
N THR A 268 -7.86 10.26 -19.00
CA THR A 268 -7.34 11.63 -19.25
C THR A 268 -6.04 11.91 -18.48
N LYS A 269 -5.61 11.00 -17.60
CA LYS A 269 -4.46 11.17 -16.68
C LYS A 269 -4.62 12.32 -15.69
N GLU A 270 -5.84 12.61 -15.31
CA GLU A 270 -6.17 13.56 -14.26
C GLU A 270 -6.11 12.86 -12.91
N LEU A 271 -4.99 13.00 -12.20
CA LEU A 271 -4.70 12.24 -10.98
C LEU A 271 -5.18 12.96 -9.73
N PHE A 272 -5.90 12.25 -8.86
CA PHE A 272 -6.24 12.72 -7.52
C PHE A 272 -5.04 12.58 -6.59
N ILE A 273 -4.29 13.67 -6.42
CA ILE A 273 -3.06 13.69 -5.62
C ILE A 273 -3.37 13.73 -4.12
N ARG A 274 -2.68 12.92 -3.33
CA ARG A 274 -2.79 12.82 -1.86
C ARG A 274 -1.96 13.92 -1.17
N ARG A 275 -2.34 15.17 -1.32
CA ARG A 275 -1.57 16.37 -0.91
C ARG A 275 -1.24 16.46 0.58
N ASN A 276 -2.18 16.07 1.42
CA ASN A 276 -2.06 16.20 2.87
C ASN A 276 -1.64 14.86 3.52
N LEU A 277 -0.92 14.03 2.78
CA LEU A 277 -0.40 12.79 3.29
C LEU A 277 0.68 13.09 4.33
N VAL A 278 0.47 12.64 5.55
CA VAL A 278 1.42 12.82 6.65
C VAL A 278 2.32 11.60 6.74
N ASP A 279 3.62 11.81 6.79
CA ASP A 279 4.57 10.77 7.16
C ASP A 279 4.49 10.52 8.68
N ILE A 280 4.09 9.32 9.07
CA ILE A 280 3.92 8.92 10.47
C ILE A 280 5.24 9.05 11.25
N LYS A 281 6.38 8.77 10.60
CA LYS A 281 7.71 8.82 11.22
C LYS A 281 8.04 10.24 11.70
N THR A 282 7.80 11.23 10.85
CA THR A 282 8.17 12.63 11.10
C THR A 282 7.03 13.48 11.66
N GLY A 283 5.78 13.08 11.43
CA GLY A 283 4.59 13.87 11.72
C GLY A 283 4.39 15.06 10.77
N GLN A 284 5.15 15.14 9.68
CA GLN A 284 5.09 16.22 8.70
C GLN A 284 4.40 15.75 7.41
N ILE A 285 3.92 16.69 6.61
CA ILE A 285 3.42 16.39 5.28
C ILE A 285 4.57 15.83 4.44
N ALA A 286 4.35 14.65 3.85
CA ALA A 286 5.34 13.99 3.02
C ALA A 286 5.65 14.81 1.77
N GLU A 287 6.94 14.96 1.46
CA GLU A 287 7.38 15.60 0.23
C GLU A 287 7.00 14.73 -0.98
N GLN A 288 6.48 15.35 -2.02
CA GLN A 288 6.10 14.68 -3.26
C GLN A 288 6.87 15.26 -4.43
N ASN A 289 7.89 14.56 -4.84
CA ASN A 289 8.66 14.90 -6.03
C ASN A 289 8.87 13.67 -6.91
N PHE A 290 9.19 13.88 -8.17
CA PHE A 290 9.58 12.84 -9.10
C PHE A 290 10.73 13.34 -9.97
N ASN A 291 11.84 12.59 -9.99
CA ASN A 291 13.07 12.99 -10.69
C ASN A 291 13.55 14.41 -10.34
N GLY A 292 13.48 14.79 -9.06
CA GLY A 292 13.89 16.10 -8.59
C GLY A 292 12.93 17.24 -8.95
N ASN A 293 11.78 16.93 -9.55
CA ASN A 293 10.74 17.91 -9.86
C ASN A 293 9.58 17.79 -8.87
N ASN A 294 9.32 18.86 -8.14
CA ASN A 294 8.13 18.94 -7.29
C ASN A 294 6.87 18.89 -8.14
N ALA A 295 5.88 18.11 -7.69
CA ALA A 295 4.58 18.09 -8.33
C ALA A 295 3.94 19.49 -8.24
N GLN A 296 3.84 20.19 -9.38
CA GLN A 296 3.01 21.38 -9.46
C GLN A 296 1.56 20.96 -9.59
N LEU A 297 0.77 21.32 -8.58
CA LEU A 297 -0.64 20.96 -8.51
C LEU A 297 -1.48 22.11 -9.02
N VAL A 298 -2.32 21.86 -10.02
CA VAL A 298 -3.29 22.80 -10.53
C VAL A 298 -4.70 22.30 -10.24
N ARG A 299 -5.54 23.18 -9.73
CA ARG A 299 -6.95 22.88 -9.50
C ARG A 299 -7.77 23.36 -10.69
N THR A 300 -8.44 22.43 -11.38
CA THR A 300 -9.44 22.76 -12.40
C THR A 300 -10.75 22.04 -12.08
N ARG A 301 -11.89 22.72 -12.24
CA ARG A 301 -13.24 22.18 -11.96
C ARG A 301 -13.41 21.51 -10.58
N GLY A 302 -12.71 22.00 -9.57
CA GLY A 302 -12.78 21.44 -8.21
C GLY A 302 -11.84 20.28 -7.92
N SER A 303 -11.20 19.70 -8.91
CA SER A 303 -10.22 18.60 -8.77
C SER A 303 -8.79 19.11 -8.95
N LEU A 304 -7.85 18.38 -8.36
CA LEU A 304 -6.42 18.71 -8.37
C LEU A 304 -5.68 17.83 -9.35
N TYR A 305 -4.87 18.44 -10.18
CA TYR A 305 -4.05 17.75 -11.19
C TYR A 305 -2.57 17.99 -10.91
N ALA A 306 -1.75 16.95 -11.13
CA ALA A 306 -0.31 17.12 -11.24
C ALA A 306 0.01 17.62 -12.66
N ILE A 307 0.66 18.76 -12.77
CA ILE A 307 1.18 19.25 -14.04
C ILE A 307 2.68 19.00 -14.06
N ASN A 308 3.12 18.27 -15.07
CA ASN A 308 4.55 18.13 -15.36
C ASN A 308 5.12 19.50 -15.74
N ASN A 309 6.26 19.90 -15.17
CA ASN A 309 6.94 21.17 -15.40
C ASN A 309 7.26 21.47 -16.88
N HIS A 310 7.14 20.49 -17.78
CA HIS A 310 7.35 20.66 -19.21
C HIS A 310 6.16 21.30 -19.95
N ILE A 311 4.98 21.39 -19.32
CA ILE A 311 3.86 22.11 -19.90
C ILE A 311 3.99 23.59 -19.50
N LYS A 312 4.50 24.43 -20.41
CA LYS A 312 4.49 25.89 -20.24
C LYS A 312 3.03 26.38 -20.23
N LEU A 313 2.44 26.46 -19.05
CA LEU A 313 1.14 27.08 -18.89
C LEU A 313 1.18 28.54 -19.39
N PRO A 314 0.16 29.00 -20.11
CA PRO A 314 -0.02 30.42 -20.39
C PRO A 314 0.09 31.25 -19.12
N LYS A 315 0.71 32.44 -19.20
CA LYS A 315 0.94 33.32 -18.03
C LYS A 315 -0.32 33.55 -17.17
N ILE A 316 -1.48 33.55 -17.79
CA ILE A 316 -2.78 33.75 -17.14
C ILE A 316 -3.15 32.58 -16.21
N LEU A 317 -2.86 31.35 -16.61
CA LEU A 317 -3.11 30.15 -15.78
C LEU A 317 -2.11 30.01 -14.63
N ARG A 318 -0.87 30.48 -14.80
CA ARG A 318 0.12 30.57 -13.70
C ARG A 318 -0.31 31.58 -12.64
N PHE A 319 -0.85 32.73 -13.06
CA PHE A 319 -1.36 33.75 -12.14
C PHE A 319 -2.58 33.26 -11.35
N LEU A 320 -3.50 32.52 -11.99
CA LEU A 320 -4.66 31.95 -11.32
C LEU A 320 -4.27 30.82 -10.35
N ALA A 321 -3.29 30.01 -10.70
CA ALA A 321 -2.79 28.95 -9.83
C ALA A 321 -2.02 29.47 -8.60
N SER A 322 -1.42 30.66 -8.68
CA SER A 322 -0.71 31.28 -7.55
C SER A 322 -1.63 31.96 -6.52
N LYS A 323 -2.92 32.11 -6.83
CA LYS A 323 -3.92 32.72 -5.94
C LYS A 323 -4.88 31.71 -5.29
N LEU A 324 -4.71 30.44 -5.57
CA LEU A 324 -5.43 29.30 -5.01
C LEU A 324 -4.53 28.48 -4.08
#